data_fb9552d2b8dfa9a33ac02d70f311ac23
#
_entry.id   fb9552d2b8dfa9a33ac02d70f311ac23
#
_cell.length_a   1.000
_cell.length_b   1.000
_cell.length_c   1.000
_cell.angle_alpha   90.00
_cell.angle_beta   90.00
_cell.angle_gamma   90.00
#
_symmetry.space_group_name_H-M   'P 1'
#
loop_
_entity.id
_entity.type
_entity.pdbx_description
1 polymer ?
#
loop_
_entity_poly.entity_id
_entity_poly.type
_entity_poly.pdbx_seq_one_letter_code
_entity_poly.pdbx_strand_id
1 'polypeptide(L)'
;EFNNIGYNVSLNVQKSYNGVAVISKFPIKVNSSNLFLNNDNNEEQARFLDVKILDYNLICLYVPNGNPINSDKYSYKIDWLNELYIYCKKLYNSNQKIILAGDFNIIQKDIDCYDPIAWQGDALFTNEVKSILKKIINIGFVDSYRAKNPNVREYSFWDYQNGAWQKDNG
;
A
#
# COMPACT_ATOMS: atom_id res chain seq x y z
N GLU A 1 24.17 -4.42 3.93
CA GLU A 1 24.71 -3.04 3.81
C GLU A 1 24.15 -2.14 4.92
N PHE A 2 22.83 -1.99 5.06
CA PHE A 2 22.22 -1.10 6.06
C PHE A 2 22.58 -1.42 7.50
N ASN A 3 22.68 -2.70 7.87
CA ASN A 3 23.10 -3.11 9.22
C ASN A 3 24.52 -2.63 9.55
N ASN A 4 25.40 -2.56 8.54
CA ASN A 4 26.80 -2.12 8.73
C ASN A 4 26.92 -0.63 9.02
N ILE A 5 25.89 0.14 8.74
CA ILE A 5 25.80 1.60 9.01
C ILE A 5 24.82 1.93 10.15
N GLY A 6 24.51 0.93 10.99
CA GLY A 6 23.75 1.11 12.23
C GLY A 6 22.24 1.13 12.10
N TYR A 7 21.67 0.61 11.00
CA TYR A 7 20.22 0.46 10.86
C TYR A 7 19.78 -0.97 11.19
N ASN A 8 18.60 -1.07 11.76
CA ASN A 8 17.84 -2.32 11.84
C ASN A 8 17.05 -2.50 10.54
N VAL A 9 16.99 -3.73 10.04
CA VAL A 9 16.31 -4.04 8.77
C VAL A 9 15.37 -5.22 8.99
N SER A 10 14.13 -5.08 8.53
CA SER A 10 13.16 -6.17 8.44
C SER A 10 12.65 -6.28 7.02
N LEU A 11 12.56 -7.51 6.51
CA LEU A 11 12.24 -7.81 5.12
C LEU A 11 11.12 -8.84 5.06
N ASN A 12 10.21 -8.68 4.11
CA ASN A 12 9.41 -9.77 3.57
C ASN A 12 9.67 -9.83 2.07
N VAL A 13 10.32 -10.89 1.61
CA VAL A 13 10.82 -11.02 0.22
C VAL A 13 10.51 -12.40 -0.34
N GLN A 14 10.42 -12.48 -1.64
CA GLN A 14 10.28 -13.73 -2.38
C GLN A 14 11.21 -13.75 -3.59
N LYS A 15 11.33 -14.90 -4.25
CA LYS A 15 12.12 -15.04 -5.47
C LYS A 15 11.48 -14.26 -6.61
N SER A 16 12.26 -13.49 -7.35
CA SER A 16 11.95 -12.72 -8.56
C SER A 16 11.25 -11.40 -8.33
N TYR A 17 9.97 -11.41 -8.02
CA TYR A 17 9.15 -10.19 -7.92
C TYR A 17 8.59 -10.01 -6.51
N ASN A 18 8.13 -8.78 -6.26
CA ASN A 18 7.58 -8.36 -4.98
C ASN A 18 8.65 -8.30 -3.87
N GLY A 19 8.26 -7.71 -2.79
CA GLY A 19 9.09 -7.53 -1.61
C GLY A 19 8.80 -6.19 -0.96
N VAL A 20 8.78 -6.19 0.37
CA VAL A 20 8.66 -4.99 1.19
C VAL A 20 9.75 -5.00 2.26
N ALA A 21 10.20 -3.81 2.64
CA ALA A 21 11.28 -3.63 3.59
C ALA A 21 10.99 -2.47 4.53
N VAL A 22 11.38 -2.63 5.80
CA VAL A 22 11.43 -1.55 6.76
C VAL A 22 12.85 -1.41 7.28
N ILE A 23 13.38 -0.19 7.23
CA ILE A 23 14.71 0.18 7.67
C ILE A 23 14.57 1.25 8.74
N SER A 24 15.16 1.05 9.90
CA SER A 24 15.01 1.95 11.05
C SER A 24 16.31 2.09 11.85
N LYS A 25 16.53 3.29 12.39
CA LYS A 25 17.55 3.50 13.43
C LYS A 25 17.16 2.89 14.77
N PHE A 26 15.87 2.67 14.98
CA PHE A 26 15.35 2.07 16.21
C PHE A 26 15.14 0.56 16.02
N PRO A 27 15.12 -0.23 17.10
CA PRO A 27 14.81 -1.66 17.05
C PRO A 27 13.46 -1.91 16.38
N ILE A 28 13.40 -2.94 15.55
CA ILE A 28 12.20 -3.38 14.84
C ILE A 28 11.74 -4.70 15.46
N LYS A 29 10.46 -4.78 15.83
CA LYS A 29 9.79 -6.02 16.19
C LYS A 29 8.77 -6.36 15.11
N VAL A 30 8.93 -7.49 14.44
CA VAL A 30 7.96 -7.99 13.46
C VAL A 30 6.73 -8.51 14.20
N ASN A 31 5.55 -8.02 13.83
CA ASN A 31 4.25 -8.50 14.30
C ASN A 31 3.68 -9.54 13.33
N SER A 32 3.71 -9.26 12.02
CA SER A 32 3.29 -10.18 10.96
C SER A 32 3.97 -9.82 9.63
N SER A 33 4.26 -10.84 8.83
CA SER A 33 4.63 -10.71 7.42
C SER A 33 3.55 -11.30 6.50
N ASN A 34 2.42 -11.73 7.07
CA ASN A 34 1.32 -12.40 6.40
C ASN A 34 0.03 -11.59 6.61
N LEU A 35 -0.67 -11.25 5.55
CA LEU A 35 -1.96 -10.55 5.58
C LEU A 35 -3.13 -11.54 5.65
N PHE A 36 -3.05 -12.65 4.91
CA PHE A 36 -4.09 -13.68 4.86
C PHE A 36 -3.94 -14.65 6.04
N LEU A 37 -4.57 -14.34 7.16
CA LEU A 37 -4.45 -15.14 8.38
C LEU A 37 -5.20 -16.49 8.35
N ASN A 38 -6.13 -16.67 7.39
CA ASN A 38 -7.06 -17.80 7.39
C ASN A 38 -7.20 -18.51 6.04
N ASN A 39 -6.34 -18.26 5.06
CA ASN A 39 -6.49 -18.83 3.71
C ASN A 39 -5.31 -19.74 3.35
N ASP A 40 -5.51 -21.04 3.52
CA ASP A 40 -4.52 -22.07 3.19
C ASP A 40 -4.25 -22.22 1.67
N ASN A 41 -5.02 -21.54 0.81
CA ASN A 41 -5.02 -21.74 -0.64
C ASN A 41 -4.49 -20.58 -1.49
N ASN A 42 -4.19 -19.41 -0.91
CA ASN A 42 -3.59 -18.32 -1.65
C ASN A 42 -2.08 -18.33 -1.43
N GLU A 43 -1.31 -18.52 -2.50
CA GLU A 43 0.14 -18.24 -2.49
C GLU A 43 0.34 -16.79 -2.08
N GLU A 44 0.65 -16.58 -0.82
CA GLU A 44 0.86 -15.26 -0.29
C GLU A 44 2.11 -14.64 -0.89
N GLN A 45 1.90 -13.52 -1.57
CA GLN A 45 2.99 -12.75 -2.12
C GLN A 45 3.62 -11.86 -1.05
N ALA A 46 4.93 -11.65 -1.12
CA ALA A 46 5.69 -10.78 -0.21
C ALA A 46 5.35 -9.29 -0.41
N ARG A 47 4.15 -8.89 0.04
CA ARG A 47 3.57 -7.54 -0.17
C ARG A 47 3.16 -6.83 1.12
N PHE A 48 3.36 -7.48 2.26
CA PHE A 48 2.88 -6.98 3.55
C PHE A 48 3.93 -7.22 4.64
N LEU A 49 4.14 -6.22 5.50
CA LEU A 49 5.00 -6.34 6.66
C LEU A 49 4.50 -5.38 7.74
N ASP A 50 3.96 -5.94 8.82
CA ASP A 50 3.60 -5.19 10.03
C ASP A 50 4.73 -5.29 11.04
N VAL A 51 5.26 -4.15 11.43
CA VAL A 51 6.32 -4.05 12.43
C VAL A 51 5.97 -3.02 13.50
N LYS A 52 6.46 -3.28 14.70
CA LYS A 52 6.45 -2.29 15.79
C LYS A 52 7.81 -1.62 15.88
N ILE A 53 7.79 -0.28 15.86
CA ILE A 53 8.94 0.59 16.08
C ILE A 53 8.54 1.62 17.12
N LEU A 54 9.19 1.63 18.28
CA LEU A 54 8.78 2.41 19.44
C LEU A 54 7.30 2.13 19.79
N ASP A 55 6.45 3.17 19.79
CA ASP A 55 5.03 3.08 20.09
C ASP A 55 4.13 2.91 18.85
N TYR A 56 4.71 2.84 17.66
CA TYR A 56 3.97 2.81 16.41
C TYR A 56 3.95 1.41 15.80
N ASN A 57 2.81 1.01 15.28
CA ASN A 57 2.72 -0.08 14.33
C ASN A 57 2.82 0.50 12.93
N LEU A 58 3.88 0.17 12.23
CA LEU A 58 4.12 0.54 10.84
C LEU A 58 3.79 -0.66 9.96
N ILE A 59 2.82 -0.49 9.08
CA ILE A 59 2.44 -1.47 8.07
C ILE A 59 3.01 -1.01 6.74
N CYS A 60 4.05 -1.70 6.29
CA CYS A 60 4.64 -1.50 4.97
C CYS A 60 3.94 -2.42 3.98
N LEU A 61 3.41 -1.84 2.90
CA LEU A 61 2.61 -2.56 1.93
C LEU A 61 3.00 -2.27 0.49
N TYR A 62 2.76 -3.27 -0.36
CA TYR A 62 2.83 -3.20 -1.79
C TYR A 62 1.56 -3.82 -2.36
N VAL A 63 0.51 -3.01 -2.49
CA VAL A 63 -0.79 -3.47 -2.99
C VAL A 63 -0.64 -4.06 -4.40
N PRO A 64 -1.27 -5.20 -4.72
CA PRO A 64 -1.22 -5.74 -6.07
C PRO A 64 -1.64 -4.72 -7.13
N ASN A 65 -0.95 -4.69 -8.27
CA ASN A 65 -1.33 -3.81 -9.38
C ASN A 65 -2.75 -4.15 -9.90
N GLY A 66 -3.01 -5.43 -10.17
CA GLY A 66 -4.35 -5.92 -10.53
C GLY A 66 -4.71 -5.86 -12.01
N ASN A 67 -3.84 -5.32 -12.87
CA ASN A 67 -4.13 -5.26 -14.31
C ASN A 67 -3.93 -6.61 -15.02
N PRO A 68 -4.72 -6.90 -16.05
CA PRO A 68 -5.90 -6.15 -16.49
C PRO A 68 -7.12 -6.38 -15.58
N ILE A 69 -8.07 -5.45 -15.59
CA ILE A 69 -9.39 -5.67 -14.95
C ILE A 69 -10.07 -6.91 -15.56
N ASN A 70 -10.96 -7.55 -14.79
CA ASN A 70 -11.62 -8.81 -15.18
C ASN A 70 -10.66 -10.01 -15.32
N SER A 71 -9.57 -10.04 -14.57
CA SER A 71 -8.61 -11.14 -14.49
C SER A 71 -8.45 -11.64 -13.05
N ASP A 72 -7.83 -12.81 -12.89
CA ASP A 72 -7.48 -13.36 -11.56
C ASP A 72 -6.58 -12.40 -10.77
N LYS A 73 -5.75 -11.61 -11.47
CA LYS A 73 -4.92 -10.57 -10.84
C LYS A 73 -5.76 -9.46 -10.21
N TYR A 74 -6.85 -9.08 -10.88
CA TYR A 74 -7.77 -8.09 -10.34
C TYR A 74 -8.56 -8.64 -9.15
N SER A 75 -9.07 -9.85 -9.26
CA SER A 75 -9.74 -10.54 -8.16
C SER A 75 -8.84 -10.66 -6.95
N TYR A 76 -7.59 -11.08 -7.14
CA TYR A 76 -6.59 -11.13 -6.08
C TYR A 76 -6.35 -9.76 -5.41
N LYS A 77 -6.28 -8.67 -6.20
CA LYS A 77 -6.17 -7.30 -5.66
C LYS A 77 -7.35 -6.94 -4.77
N ILE A 78 -8.56 -7.26 -5.19
CA ILE A 78 -9.78 -6.96 -4.43
C ILE A 78 -9.81 -7.74 -3.12
N ASP A 79 -9.49 -9.04 -3.16
CA ASP A 79 -9.40 -9.89 -1.96
C ASP A 79 -8.33 -9.36 -1.01
N TRP A 80 -7.15 -9.02 -1.53
CA TRP A 80 -6.05 -8.47 -0.77
C TRP A 80 -6.43 -7.17 -0.05
N LEU A 81 -7.12 -6.26 -0.74
CA LEU A 81 -7.59 -5.00 -0.16
C LEU A 81 -8.68 -5.21 0.90
N ASN A 82 -9.57 -6.18 0.71
CA ASN A 82 -10.57 -6.52 1.70
C ASN A 82 -9.93 -7.12 2.97
N GLU A 83 -8.92 -7.98 2.84
CA GLU A 83 -8.15 -8.49 3.98
C GLU A 83 -7.40 -7.35 4.69
N LEU A 84 -6.80 -6.43 3.95
CA LEU A 84 -6.18 -5.23 4.54
C LEU A 84 -7.19 -4.42 5.35
N TYR A 85 -8.41 -4.24 4.83
CA TYR A 85 -9.48 -3.55 5.56
C TYR A 85 -9.81 -4.27 6.89
N ILE A 86 -9.95 -5.60 6.86
CA ILE A 86 -10.23 -6.41 8.06
C ILE A 86 -9.07 -6.28 9.07
N TYR A 87 -7.83 -6.37 8.59
CA TYR A 87 -6.63 -6.24 9.41
C TYR A 87 -6.56 -4.85 10.07
N CYS A 88 -6.75 -3.79 9.30
CA CYS A 88 -6.76 -2.41 9.81
C CYS A 88 -7.84 -2.19 10.87
N LYS A 89 -9.04 -2.72 10.64
CA LYS A 89 -10.16 -2.63 11.60
C LYS A 89 -9.83 -3.33 12.92
N LYS A 90 -9.19 -4.49 12.87
CA LYS A 90 -8.74 -5.22 14.07
C LYS A 90 -7.71 -4.41 14.86
N LEU A 91 -6.72 -3.82 14.20
CA LEU A 91 -5.70 -3.00 14.85
C LEU A 91 -6.28 -1.71 15.44
N TYR A 92 -7.15 -1.03 14.70
CA TYR A 92 -7.79 0.20 15.17
C TYR A 92 -8.57 -0.04 16.46
N ASN A 93 -9.32 -1.14 16.54
CA ASN A 93 -10.08 -1.51 17.73
C ASN A 93 -9.19 -1.81 18.96
N SER A 94 -7.90 -2.08 18.76
CA SER A 94 -6.93 -2.27 19.85
C SER A 94 -6.27 -0.98 20.34
N ASN A 95 -6.73 0.19 19.87
CA ASN A 95 -6.25 1.52 20.24
C ASN A 95 -4.76 1.73 20.05
N GLN A 96 -4.19 1.17 18.96
CA GLN A 96 -2.78 1.28 18.62
C GLN A 96 -2.54 2.49 17.72
N LYS A 97 -1.33 3.05 17.78
CA LYS A 97 -0.87 4.07 16.84
C LYS A 97 -0.41 3.38 15.56
N ILE A 98 -1.14 3.57 14.46
CA ILE A 98 -0.96 2.83 13.22
C ILE A 98 -0.52 3.79 12.12
N ILE A 99 0.48 3.38 11.35
CA ILE A 99 0.93 4.04 10.12
C ILE A 99 0.84 3.02 9.00
N LEU A 100 0.08 3.34 7.95
CA LEU A 100 0.09 2.60 6.68
C LEU A 100 0.99 3.35 5.71
N ALA A 101 2.00 2.68 5.16
CA ALA A 101 2.92 3.28 4.20
C ALA A 101 3.35 2.26 3.13
N GLY A 102 3.62 2.76 1.93
CA GLY A 102 4.05 1.92 0.80
C GLY A 102 3.33 2.29 -0.49
N ASP A 103 3.37 1.39 -1.47
CA ASP A 103 2.69 1.55 -2.75
C ASP A 103 1.26 1.00 -2.65
N PHE A 104 0.29 1.89 -2.69
CA PHE A 104 -1.13 1.52 -2.63
C PHE A 104 -1.68 1.03 -3.96
N ASN A 105 -1.04 1.33 -5.08
CA ASN A 105 -1.56 1.02 -6.43
C ASN A 105 -3.05 1.42 -6.61
N ILE A 106 -3.43 2.56 -6.04
CA ILE A 106 -4.78 3.14 -6.12
C ILE A 106 -4.67 4.64 -6.35
N ILE A 107 -5.28 5.12 -7.42
CA ILE A 107 -5.50 6.54 -7.69
C ILE A 107 -6.86 6.91 -7.06
N GLN A 108 -6.83 7.61 -5.92
CA GLN A 108 -8.04 7.87 -5.14
C GLN A 108 -8.92 8.96 -5.73
N LYS A 109 -8.31 10.04 -6.23
CA LYS A 109 -9.00 11.22 -6.78
C LYS A 109 -8.43 11.58 -8.14
N ASP A 110 -9.19 12.30 -8.94
CA ASP A 110 -8.75 12.78 -10.25
C ASP A 110 -7.54 13.73 -10.19
N ILE A 111 -7.36 14.42 -9.06
CA ILE A 111 -6.19 15.28 -8.83
C ILE A 111 -4.92 14.49 -8.45
N ASP A 112 -5.03 13.19 -8.21
CA ASP A 112 -3.92 12.32 -7.86
C ASP A 112 -3.22 11.72 -9.10
N CYS A 113 -3.67 12.06 -10.30
CA CYS A 113 -3.03 11.68 -11.56
C CYS A 113 -3.08 12.81 -12.58
N TYR A 114 -2.18 12.74 -13.57
CA TYR A 114 -2.08 13.74 -14.63
C TYR A 114 -3.31 13.75 -15.55
N ASP A 115 -3.71 12.59 -16.04
CA ASP A 115 -4.84 12.43 -16.98
C ASP A 115 -5.83 11.36 -16.47
N PRO A 116 -6.88 11.76 -15.75
CA PRO A 116 -7.90 10.82 -15.26
C PRO A 116 -8.64 10.05 -16.36
N ILE A 117 -8.68 10.60 -17.57
CA ILE A 117 -9.36 9.95 -18.70
C ILE A 117 -8.52 8.76 -19.18
N ALA A 118 -7.21 8.93 -19.26
CA ALA A 118 -6.29 7.85 -19.65
C ALA A 118 -6.31 6.67 -18.66
N TRP A 119 -6.63 6.90 -17.39
CA TRP A 119 -6.73 5.88 -16.35
C TRP A 119 -8.09 5.17 -16.29
N GLN A 120 -9.07 5.57 -17.13
CA GLN A 120 -10.36 4.86 -17.17
C GLN A 120 -10.17 3.41 -17.63
N GLY A 121 -10.73 2.48 -16.85
CA GLY A 121 -10.58 1.04 -17.12
C GLY A 121 -9.30 0.40 -16.59
N ASP A 122 -8.42 1.19 -15.95
CA ASP A 122 -7.24 0.66 -15.26
C ASP A 122 -7.60 0.15 -13.85
N ALA A 123 -6.93 -0.90 -13.40
CA ALA A 123 -7.12 -1.52 -12.09
C ALA A 123 -6.76 -0.59 -10.91
N LEU A 124 -5.99 0.49 -11.14
CA LEU A 124 -5.65 1.48 -10.13
C LEU A 124 -6.76 2.53 -9.94
N PHE A 125 -7.68 2.65 -10.91
CA PHE A 125 -8.63 3.76 -10.97
C PHE A 125 -10.11 3.33 -10.88
N THR A 126 -10.41 2.05 -10.68
CA THR A 126 -11.79 1.58 -10.58
C THR A 126 -12.51 2.12 -9.35
N ASN A 127 -13.83 2.31 -9.45
CA ASN A 127 -14.66 2.72 -8.31
C ASN A 127 -14.60 1.71 -7.16
N GLU A 128 -14.38 0.43 -7.47
CA GLU A 128 -14.31 -0.64 -6.49
C GLU A 128 -13.09 -0.48 -5.58
N VAL A 129 -11.88 -0.33 -6.15
CA VAL A 129 -10.67 -0.14 -5.34
C VAL A 129 -10.69 1.17 -4.56
N LYS A 130 -11.20 2.26 -5.15
CA LYS A 130 -11.41 3.55 -4.47
C LYS A 130 -12.35 3.40 -3.28
N SER A 131 -13.43 2.62 -3.45
CA SER A 131 -14.41 2.36 -2.38
C SER A 131 -13.79 1.60 -1.21
N ILE A 132 -12.94 0.59 -1.47
CA ILE A 132 -12.28 -0.18 -0.41
C ILE A 132 -11.29 0.70 0.35
N LEU A 133 -10.47 1.50 -0.34
CA LEU A 133 -9.57 2.46 0.32
C LEU A 133 -10.37 3.47 1.17
N LYS A 134 -11.50 3.95 0.66
CA LYS A 134 -12.39 4.83 1.42
C LYS A 134 -12.94 4.15 2.68
N LYS A 135 -13.26 2.85 2.63
CA LYS A 135 -13.65 2.09 3.83
C LYS A 135 -12.53 2.06 4.87
N ILE A 136 -11.26 1.86 4.43
CA ILE A 136 -10.09 1.89 5.32
C ILE A 136 -9.95 3.27 5.97
N ILE A 137 -10.04 4.34 5.18
CA ILE A 137 -10.00 5.72 5.71
C ILE A 137 -11.14 5.94 6.72
N ASN A 138 -12.35 5.48 6.44
CA ASN A 138 -13.52 5.65 7.30
C ASN A 138 -13.45 4.87 8.64
N ILE A 139 -12.51 3.94 8.83
CA ILE A 139 -12.23 3.34 10.16
C ILE A 139 -11.70 4.42 11.13
N GLY A 140 -11.01 5.43 10.61
CA GLY A 140 -10.39 6.51 11.38
C GLY A 140 -8.98 6.86 10.92
N PHE A 141 -8.55 6.29 9.79
CA PHE A 141 -7.28 6.69 9.17
C PHE A 141 -7.40 8.04 8.47
N VAL A 142 -6.27 8.70 8.31
CA VAL A 142 -6.18 9.99 7.63
C VAL A 142 -5.12 9.89 6.54
N ASP A 143 -5.48 10.25 5.31
CA ASP A 143 -4.50 10.54 4.28
C ASP A 143 -3.76 11.81 4.69
N SER A 144 -2.53 11.65 5.17
CA SER A 144 -1.76 12.73 5.79
C SER A 144 -1.38 13.84 4.80
N TYR A 145 -1.19 13.47 3.52
CA TYR A 145 -0.91 14.45 2.47
C TYR A 145 -2.17 15.24 2.13
N ARG A 146 -3.27 14.57 1.86
CA ARG A 146 -4.55 15.21 1.48
C ARG A 146 -5.19 16.00 2.62
N ALA A 147 -4.93 15.63 3.86
CA ALA A 147 -5.37 16.43 5.02
C ALA A 147 -4.75 17.84 5.05
N LYS A 148 -3.50 17.96 4.57
CA LYS A 148 -2.77 19.24 4.50
C LYS A 148 -2.94 19.93 3.15
N ASN A 149 -3.10 19.18 2.08
CA ASN A 149 -3.10 19.65 0.70
C ASN A 149 -4.35 19.17 -0.06
N PRO A 150 -5.57 19.57 0.36
CA PRO A 150 -6.81 18.95 -0.14
C PRO A 150 -7.06 19.16 -1.64
N ASN A 151 -6.53 20.24 -2.21
CA ASN A 151 -6.81 20.69 -3.57
C ASN A 151 -5.54 20.83 -4.44
N VAL A 152 -4.38 20.42 -3.94
CA VAL A 152 -3.13 20.51 -4.69
C VAL A 152 -3.01 19.31 -5.62
N ARG A 153 -2.73 19.57 -6.91
CA ARG A 153 -2.40 18.52 -7.87
C ARG A 153 -0.91 18.22 -7.76
N GLU A 154 -0.60 17.13 -7.10
CA GLU A 154 0.76 16.59 -6.97
C GLU A 154 0.71 15.07 -7.01
N TYR A 155 1.77 14.46 -7.48
CA TYR A 155 1.87 13.02 -7.71
C TYR A 155 2.91 12.42 -6.78
N SER A 156 2.79 11.11 -6.54
CA SER A 156 3.75 10.33 -5.77
C SER A 156 4.36 9.18 -6.59
N PHE A 157 3.96 9.06 -7.84
CA PHE A 157 4.42 8.05 -8.77
C PHE A 157 4.50 8.62 -10.19
N TRP A 158 5.54 8.24 -10.93
CA TRP A 158 5.71 8.49 -12.36
C TRP A 158 6.15 7.19 -13.03
N ASP A 159 5.53 6.83 -14.16
CA ASP A 159 5.97 5.69 -14.94
C ASP A 159 7.42 5.90 -15.42
N TYR A 160 8.20 4.83 -15.46
CA TYR A 160 9.55 4.85 -16.03
C TYR A 160 9.55 4.91 -17.56
N GLN A 161 8.38 4.81 -18.20
CA GLN A 161 8.21 4.82 -19.64
C GLN A 161 7.82 6.23 -20.15
N ASN A 162 8.03 6.44 -21.46
CA ASN A 162 7.57 7.64 -22.19
C ASN A 162 8.04 8.99 -21.63
N GLY A 163 9.03 9.01 -20.77
CA GLY A 163 9.54 10.23 -20.16
C GLY A 163 8.52 10.90 -19.23
N ALA A 164 7.71 10.11 -18.50
CA ALA A 164 6.67 10.62 -17.62
C ALA A 164 7.22 11.57 -16.55
N TRP A 165 8.34 11.25 -15.94
CA TRP A 165 9.01 12.11 -14.96
C TRP A 165 9.38 13.50 -15.53
N GLN A 166 10.00 13.55 -16.71
CA GLN A 166 10.43 14.80 -17.35
C GLN A 166 9.24 15.67 -17.78
N LYS A 167 8.09 15.06 -18.04
CA LYS A 167 6.85 15.72 -18.46
C LYS A 167 5.90 16.01 -17.29
N ASP A 168 6.27 15.60 -16.09
CA ASP A 168 5.42 15.63 -14.89
C ASP A 168 4.04 14.96 -15.09
N ASN A 169 4.04 13.83 -15.78
CA ASN A 169 2.85 13.01 -16.03
C ASN A 169 2.78 11.89 -14.97
N GLY A 170 2.43 12.26 -13.75
CA GLY A 170 2.30 11.34 -12.62
C GLY A 170 0.91 10.70 -12.48
#